data_4eca43f6e1e45e0f6b4c0894fde6f577
#
_entry.id   4eca43f6e1e45e0f6b4c0894fde6f577
#
_cell.length_a   1.000
_cell.length_b   1.000
_cell.length_c   1.000
_cell.angle_alpha   90.00
_cell.angle_beta   90.00
_cell.angle_gamma   90.00
#
_symmetry.space_group_name_H-M   'P 1'
#
loop_
_entity.id
_entity.type
_entity.pdbx_description
1 polymer ?
#
loop_
_entity_poly.entity_id
_entity_poly.type
_entity_poly.pdbx_seq_one_letter_code
_entity_poly.pdbx_strand_id
1 'polypeptide(L)'
;MEENTVKPGLFEKGGKLGWLHSTWDAFDTFLRVPATVTAKGAHVRDAVDIKRIMIIVVLAVVPAALFGMWNVGYQHNLAVGDLPGFWNQFFWGLLKVLPLYLVSYIVGLGIEFASAQIKGEEVNEGYLVSGMLIPLIVPVDVPLWMLAIAVAFAVIFGKEVFGGTGMNFLNPALLCRAFLFFSYPSAMSGSEVWVAHRCGADAISGATPLSYLTEGQGALEAINNAGYSFWNMFSGIIPGSVGETSVIAILIGAVILIWTGVASWKIM
;
A
#
# COMPACT_ATOMS: atom_id res chain seq x y z
N MET A 1 -16.19 -10.53 52.04
CA MET A 1 -15.36 -10.03 50.92
C MET A 1 -16.32 -9.62 49.83
N GLU A 2 -16.62 -8.32 49.72
CA GLU A 2 -17.46 -7.81 48.61
C GLU A 2 -16.63 -7.87 47.33
N GLU A 3 -17.06 -8.74 46.43
CA GLU A 3 -16.59 -8.69 45.03
C GLU A 3 -17.02 -7.35 44.43
N ASN A 4 -16.06 -6.44 44.29
CA ASN A 4 -16.25 -5.25 43.52
C ASN A 4 -16.43 -5.68 42.03
N THR A 5 -17.66 -5.94 41.65
CA THR A 5 -18.06 -6.13 40.26
C THR A 5 -17.93 -4.79 39.55
N VAL A 6 -16.73 -4.51 39.07
CA VAL A 6 -16.48 -3.40 38.13
C VAL A 6 -17.37 -3.66 36.91
N LYS A 7 -18.34 -2.78 36.67
CA LYS A 7 -19.19 -2.89 35.46
C LYS A 7 -18.30 -2.92 34.25
N PRO A 8 -18.46 -3.90 33.35
CA PRO A 8 -17.64 -3.95 32.13
C PRO A 8 -17.80 -2.67 31.33
N GLY A 9 -16.70 -2.15 30.79
CA GLY A 9 -16.69 -0.99 29.94
C GLY A 9 -17.60 -1.19 28.71
N LEU A 10 -17.97 -0.11 28.06
CA LEU A 10 -18.93 -0.12 26.93
C LEU A 10 -18.55 -1.12 25.84
N PHE A 11 -17.25 -1.28 25.57
CA PHE A 11 -16.67 -2.15 24.55
C PHE A 11 -16.03 -3.44 25.12
N GLU A 12 -16.01 -3.64 26.42
CA GLU A 12 -15.50 -4.87 27.01
C GLU A 12 -16.46 -6.05 26.82
N LYS A 13 -15.92 -7.27 26.85
CA LYS A 13 -16.72 -8.52 26.78
C LYS A 13 -17.80 -8.51 27.85
N GLY A 14 -19.06 -8.36 27.44
CA GLY A 14 -20.21 -8.21 28.37
C GLY A 14 -20.80 -6.80 28.40
N GLY A 15 -20.20 -5.79 27.80
CA GLY A 15 -20.75 -4.45 27.63
C GLY A 15 -21.78 -4.38 26.50
N LYS A 16 -22.51 -3.25 26.39
CA LYS A 16 -23.55 -3.05 25.35
C LYS A 16 -23.01 -3.15 23.91
N LEU A 17 -21.73 -2.83 23.69
CA LEU A 17 -21.03 -2.90 22.42
C LEU A 17 -19.91 -3.96 22.42
N GLY A 18 -20.05 -4.99 23.23
CA GLY A 18 -19.07 -6.08 23.34
C GLY A 18 -18.83 -6.85 22.03
N TRP A 19 -19.75 -6.77 21.09
CA TRP A 19 -19.57 -7.32 19.74
C TRP A 19 -18.49 -6.57 18.92
N LEU A 20 -18.16 -5.33 19.25
CA LEU A 20 -17.08 -4.54 18.65
C LEU A 20 -15.76 -4.62 19.45
N HIS A 21 -15.67 -5.53 20.43
CA HIS A 21 -14.51 -5.62 21.31
C HIS A 21 -13.18 -5.75 20.54
N SER A 22 -13.09 -6.66 19.56
CA SER A 22 -11.86 -6.87 18.77
C SER A 22 -11.47 -5.62 17.96
N THR A 23 -12.45 -4.90 17.42
CA THR A 23 -12.20 -3.65 16.68
C THR A 23 -11.71 -2.54 17.61
N TRP A 24 -12.35 -2.39 18.78
CA TRP A 24 -11.93 -1.39 19.76
C TRP A 24 -10.54 -1.69 20.33
N ASP A 25 -10.27 -2.94 20.66
CA ASP A 25 -8.98 -3.40 21.13
C ASP A 25 -7.86 -3.16 20.12
N ALA A 26 -8.13 -3.35 18.83
CA ALA A 26 -7.19 -3.04 17.75
C ALA A 26 -6.81 -1.54 17.75
N PHE A 27 -7.77 -0.63 17.91
CA PHE A 27 -7.48 0.81 17.99
C PHE A 27 -6.77 1.21 19.28
N ASP A 28 -7.16 0.66 20.42
CA ASP A 28 -6.52 0.98 21.71
C ASP A 28 -5.07 0.45 21.76
N THR A 29 -4.84 -0.76 21.30
CA THR A 29 -3.50 -1.38 21.24
C THR A 29 -2.61 -0.83 20.13
N PHE A 30 -3.17 -0.18 19.11
CA PHE A 30 -2.38 0.58 18.13
C PHE A 30 -1.73 1.81 18.76
N LEU A 31 -2.46 2.50 19.63
CA LEU A 31 -1.98 3.70 20.31
C LEU A 31 -1.20 3.41 21.60
N ARG A 32 -1.56 2.33 22.27
CA ARG A 32 -1.01 1.95 23.58
C ARG A 32 -0.44 0.54 23.53
N VAL A 33 0.64 0.31 24.28
CA VAL A 33 1.19 -1.04 24.46
C VAL A 33 0.25 -1.85 25.35
N PRO A 34 -0.16 -3.08 24.95
CA PRO A 34 -0.99 -3.92 25.79
C PRO A 34 -0.37 -4.15 27.17
N ALA A 35 -1.15 -3.95 28.23
CA ALA A 35 -0.73 -4.15 29.62
C ALA A 35 -0.87 -5.62 30.09
N THR A 36 -0.99 -6.57 29.15
CA THR A 36 -1.13 -7.99 29.47
C THR A 36 0.14 -8.54 30.10
N VAL A 37 -0.01 -9.23 31.23
CA VAL A 37 1.06 -9.92 31.95
C VAL A 37 0.73 -11.39 32.10
N THR A 38 1.75 -12.25 32.15
CA THR A 38 1.56 -13.67 32.44
C THR A 38 1.08 -13.87 33.89
N ALA A 39 0.02 -14.64 34.07
CA ALA A 39 -0.52 -14.92 35.39
C ALA A 39 0.33 -15.91 36.19
N LYS A 40 1.07 -16.81 35.55
CA LYS A 40 1.95 -17.82 36.17
C LYS A 40 3.18 -18.07 35.28
N GLY A 41 4.33 -18.30 35.88
CA GLY A 41 5.59 -18.63 35.22
C GLY A 41 6.42 -17.40 34.87
N ALA A 42 7.47 -17.60 34.02
CA ALA A 42 8.34 -16.51 33.57
C ALA A 42 7.62 -15.62 32.62
N HIS A 43 7.74 -14.29 32.81
CA HIS A 43 7.24 -13.29 31.87
C HIS A 43 8.30 -13.03 30.80
N VAL A 44 8.03 -13.49 29.58
CA VAL A 44 8.89 -13.24 28.42
C VAL A 44 8.15 -12.30 27.49
N ARG A 45 8.81 -11.21 27.11
CA ARG A 45 8.28 -10.22 26.17
C ARG A 45 9.34 -9.87 25.12
N ASP A 46 8.94 -9.79 23.87
CA ASP A 46 9.80 -9.35 22.80
C ASP A 46 10.21 -7.88 22.97
N ALA A 47 11.45 -7.56 22.56
CA ALA A 47 11.97 -6.20 22.60
C ALA A 47 11.26 -5.28 21.59
N VAL A 48 10.75 -5.85 20.50
CA VAL A 48 10.08 -5.13 19.41
C VAL A 48 8.75 -5.81 19.11
N ASP A 49 7.66 -5.07 19.23
CA ASP A 49 6.32 -5.53 18.91
C ASP A 49 6.11 -5.56 17.37
N ILE A 50 5.32 -6.52 16.89
CA ILE A 50 4.96 -6.67 15.46
C ILE A 50 4.37 -5.36 14.92
N LYS A 51 3.54 -4.66 15.69
CA LYS A 51 2.94 -3.37 15.35
C LYS A 51 3.99 -2.31 15.00
N ARG A 52 5.07 -2.25 15.78
CA ARG A 52 6.18 -1.32 15.51
C ARG A 52 6.95 -1.67 14.25
N ILE A 53 7.16 -2.97 14.01
CA ILE A 53 7.79 -3.45 12.77
C ILE A 53 6.96 -3.01 11.56
N MET A 54 5.64 -3.23 11.60
CA MET A 54 4.73 -2.85 10.50
C MET A 54 4.72 -1.35 10.25
N ILE A 55 4.70 -0.51 11.29
CA ILE A 55 4.77 0.95 11.16
C ILE A 55 6.10 1.39 10.53
N ILE A 56 7.22 0.78 10.92
CA ILE A 56 8.53 1.11 10.34
C ILE A 56 8.54 0.78 8.85
N VAL A 57 7.96 -0.35 8.44
CA VAL A 57 7.84 -0.70 7.01
C VAL A 57 6.97 0.31 6.26
N VAL A 58 5.84 0.73 6.83
CA VAL A 58 5.00 1.79 6.24
C VAL A 58 5.80 3.09 6.10
N LEU A 59 6.52 3.52 7.15
CA LEU A 59 7.36 4.72 7.10
C LEU A 59 8.47 4.63 6.04
N ALA A 60 9.05 3.44 5.84
CA ALA A 60 10.05 3.22 4.81
C ALA A 60 9.51 3.37 3.39
N VAL A 61 8.22 3.13 3.18
CA VAL A 61 7.55 3.27 1.88
C VAL A 61 7.07 4.71 1.62
N VAL A 62 6.88 5.53 2.67
CA VAL A 62 6.40 6.93 2.56
C VAL A 62 7.21 7.78 1.58
N PRO A 63 8.56 7.77 1.54
CA PRO A 63 9.32 8.56 0.59
C PRO A 63 8.95 8.24 -0.87
N ALA A 64 8.78 6.94 -1.20
CA ALA A 64 8.36 6.51 -2.53
C ALA A 64 6.92 6.95 -2.85
N ALA A 65 6.02 6.88 -1.87
CA ALA A 65 4.64 7.33 -2.02
C ALA A 65 4.55 8.84 -2.29
N LEU A 66 5.27 9.66 -1.52
CA LEU A 66 5.27 11.12 -1.69
C LEU A 66 5.86 11.54 -3.03
N PHE A 67 6.98 10.93 -3.42
CA PHE A 67 7.57 11.16 -4.74
C PHE A 67 6.60 10.74 -5.86
N GLY A 68 5.98 9.56 -5.73
CA GLY A 68 5.04 9.05 -6.71
C GLY A 68 3.81 9.94 -6.87
N MET A 69 3.25 10.47 -5.79
CA MET A 69 2.15 11.44 -5.87
C MET A 69 2.54 12.69 -6.65
N TRP A 70 3.74 13.23 -6.41
CA TRP A 70 4.24 14.34 -7.20
C TRP A 70 4.45 13.94 -8.67
N ASN A 71 5.08 12.79 -8.93
CA ASN A 71 5.36 12.33 -10.29
C ASN A 71 4.08 12.10 -11.11
N VAL A 72 3.02 11.55 -10.50
CA VAL A 72 1.70 11.40 -11.15
C VAL A 72 1.16 12.75 -11.63
N GLY A 73 1.24 13.78 -10.79
CA GLY A 73 0.84 15.14 -11.17
C GLY A 73 1.75 15.76 -12.22
N TYR A 74 3.05 15.52 -12.12
CA TYR A 74 4.03 16.01 -13.10
C TYR A 74 3.79 15.40 -14.49
N GLN A 75 3.64 14.07 -14.58
CA GLN A 75 3.40 13.37 -15.85
C GLN A 75 2.08 13.80 -16.50
N HIS A 76 1.02 13.97 -15.69
CA HIS A 76 -0.24 14.50 -16.19
C HIS A 76 -0.09 15.91 -16.77
N ASN A 77 0.53 16.82 -16.02
CA ASN A 77 0.70 18.20 -16.46
C ASN A 77 1.63 18.32 -17.68
N LEU A 78 2.65 17.46 -17.75
CA LEU A 78 3.51 17.35 -18.94
C LEU A 78 2.70 16.93 -20.18
N ALA A 79 1.78 16.00 -20.02
CA ALA A 79 0.93 15.54 -21.11
C ALA A 79 -0.10 16.57 -21.56
N VAL A 80 -0.60 17.40 -20.65
CA VAL A 80 -1.52 18.52 -20.95
C VAL A 80 -0.79 19.73 -21.53
N GLY A 81 0.55 19.79 -21.38
CA GLY A 81 1.37 20.92 -21.85
C GLY A 81 1.37 22.13 -20.92
N ASP A 82 0.87 22.00 -19.70
CA ASP A 82 0.89 23.03 -18.66
C ASP A 82 1.72 22.53 -17.47
N LEU A 83 2.78 23.24 -17.10
CA LEU A 83 3.67 22.88 -16.01
C LEU A 83 3.51 23.88 -14.85
N PRO A 84 2.46 23.74 -14.04
CA PRO A 84 2.27 24.56 -12.85
C PRO A 84 3.36 24.25 -11.81
N GLY A 85 3.46 25.09 -10.77
CA GLY A 85 4.44 24.91 -9.70
C GLY A 85 4.33 23.57 -8.99
N PHE A 86 5.42 23.16 -8.31
CA PHE A 86 5.58 21.89 -7.60
C PHE A 86 4.36 21.48 -6.72
N TRP A 87 3.82 22.42 -5.95
CA TRP A 87 2.70 22.13 -5.06
C TRP A 87 1.41 21.78 -5.80
N ASN A 88 1.13 22.43 -6.94
CA ASN A 88 -0.04 22.09 -7.74
C ASN A 88 0.07 20.68 -8.31
N GLN A 89 1.25 20.29 -8.79
CA GLN A 89 1.51 18.93 -9.27
C GLN A 89 1.32 17.91 -8.15
N PHE A 90 1.88 18.19 -6.96
CA PHE A 90 1.76 17.31 -5.80
C PHE A 90 0.30 17.13 -5.35
N PHE A 91 -0.44 18.22 -5.18
CA PHE A 91 -1.83 18.14 -4.75
C PHE A 91 -2.73 17.48 -5.79
N TRP A 92 -2.48 17.71 -7.06
CA TRP A 92 -3.21 17.03 -8.13
C TRP A 92 -2.98 15.51 -8.08
N GLY A 93 -1.73 15.06 -7.99
CA GLY A 93 -1.40 13.66 -7.86
C GLY A 93 -1.92 13.03 -6.57
N LEU A 94 -1.85 13.76 -5.44
CA LEU A 94 -2.46 13.34 -4.18
C LEU A 94 -3.95 13.07 -4.32
N LEU A 95 -4.71 13.98 -4.95
CA LEU A 95 -6.15 13.82 -5.17
C LEU A 95 -6.48 12.63 -6.06
N LYS A 96 -5.60 12.25 -6.97
CA LYS A 96 -5.77 11.06 -7.82
C LYS A 96 -5.44 9.76 -7.09
N VAL A 97 -4.39 9.76 -6.28
CA VAL A 97 -3.93 8.56 -5.57
C VAL A 97 -4.71 8.31 -4.28
N LEU A 98 -5.19 9.36 -3.62
CA LEU A 98 -5.94 9.26 -2.37
C LEU A 98 -7.16 8.31 -2.42
N PRO A 99 -8.02 8.34 -3.46
CA PRO A 99 -9.14 7.40 -3.56
C PRO A 99 -8.71 5.93 -3.59
N LEU A 100 -7.57 5.62 -4.22
CA LEU A 100 -7.02 4.26 -4.25
C LEU A 100 -6.63 3.80 -2.84
N TYR A 101 -5.98 4.69 -2.06
CA TYR A 101 -5.68 4.42 -0.65
C TYR A 101 -6.94 4.21 0.18
N LEU A 102 -7.93 5.08 0.02
CA LEU A 102 -9.19 4.96 0.76
C LEU A 102 -9.89 3.64 0.47
N VAL A 103 -10.01 3.26 -0.80
CA VAL A 103 -10.63 1.97 -1.17
C VAL A 103 -9.82 0.80 -0.65
N SER A 104 -8.49 0.82 -0.80
CA SER A 104 -7.62 -0.25 -0.29
C SER A 104 -7.81 -0.45 1.21
N TYR A 105 -7.73 0.61 2.01
CA TYR A 105 -7.86 0.51 3.46
C TYR A 105 -9.28 0.19 3.92
N ILE A 106 -10.30 0.84 3.36
CA ILE A 106 -11.70 0.60 3.76
C ILE A 106 -12.11 -0.85 3.48
N VAL A 107 -11.82 -1.35 2.28
CA VAL A 107 -12.20 -2.72 1.90
C VAL A 107 -11.35 -3.75 2.66
N GLY A 108 -10.05 -3.57 2.69
CA GLY A 108 -9.15 -4.56 3.28
C GLY A 108 -9.27 -4.63 4.80
N LEU A 109 -9.22 -3.50 5.51
CA LEU A 109 -9.44 -3.50 6.96
C LEU A 109 -10.87 -3.90 7.32
N GLY A 110 -11.87 -3.52 6.50
CA GLY A 110 -13.24 -3.96 6.70
C GLY A 110 -13.38 -5.48 6.70
N ILE A 111 -12.70 -6.17 5.78
CA ILE A 111 -12.69 -7.64 5.73
C ILE A 111 -11.92 -8.23 6.91
N GLU A 112 -10.76 -7.68 7.27
CA GLU A 112 -10.01 -8.16 8.44
C GLU A 112 -10.78 -8.00 9.74
N PHE A 113 -11.40 -6.85 9.97
CA PHE A 113 -12.22 -6.63 11.14
C PHE A 113 -13.43 -7.57 11.18
N ALA A 114 -14.10 -7.78 10.04
CA ALA A 114 -15.20 -8.75 9.95
C ALA A 114 -14.72 -10.17 10.24
N SER A 115 -13.58 -10.58 9.68
CA SER A 115 -12.99 -11.90 9.92
C SER A 115 -12.60 -12.10 11.38
N ALA A 116 -11.93 -11.12 12.00
CA ALA A 116 -11.53 -11.15 13.39
C ALA A 116 -12.76 -11.24 14.33
N GLN A 117 -13.83 -10.50 14.02
CA GLN A 117 -15.08 -10.57 14.78
C GLN A 117 -15.75 -11.95 14.67
N ILE A 118 -15.79 -12.55 13.49
CA ILE A 118 -16.38 -13.89 13.27
C ILE A 118 -15.57 -14.97 13.98
N LYS A 119 -14.23 -14.89 13.91
CA LYS A 119 -13.32 -15.85 14.55
C LYS A 119 -13.17 -15.62 16.06
N GLY A 120 -13.51 -14.43 16.57
CA GLY A 120 -13.30 -14.02 17.95
C GLY A 120 -11.82 -13.82 18.33
N GLU A 121 -10.99 -13.53 17.33
CA GLU A 121 -9.55 -13.29 17.44
C GLU A 121 -9.22 -11.80 17.51
N GLU A 122 -8.00 -11.47 17.95
CA GLU A 122 -7.48 -10.11 17.85
C GLU A 122 -7.16 -9.75 16.39
N VAL A 123 -7.39 -8.48 16.04
CA VAL A 123 -7.09 -7.99 14.68
C VAL A 123 -5.58 -7.88 14.49
N ASN A 124 -5.07 -8.58 13.51
CA ASN A 124 -3.66 -8.54 13.14
C ASN A 124 -3.38 -7.37 12.17
N GLU A 125 -2.48 -6.47 12.53
CA GLU A 125 -2.21 -5.22 11.79
C GLU A 125 -1.34 -5.41 10.52
N GLY A 126 -1.15 -6.63 10.04
CA GLY A 126 -0.36 -6.91 8.83
C GLY A 126 -0.93 -6.29 7.56
N TYR A 127 -2.22 -5.96 7.53
CA TYR A 127 -2.82 -5.30 6.38
C TYR A 127 -2.39 -3.84 6.22
N LEU A 128 -1.93 -3.17 7.26
CA LEU A 128 -1.44 -1.79 7.14
C LEU A 128 -0.36 -1.66 6.05
N VAL A 129 0.56 -2.62 6.00
CA VAL A 129 1.60 -2.67 4.95
C VAL A 129 1.00 -3.00 3.59
N SER A 130 0.14 -4.02 3.50
CA SER A 130 -0.49 -4.40 2.23
C SER A 130 -1.37 -3.30 1.68
N GLY A 131 -2.16 -2.64 2.53
CA GLY A 131 -3.01 -1.50 2.18
C GLY A 131 -2.22 -0.30 1.66
N MET A 132 -1.00 -0.08 2.18
CA MET A 132 -0.08 0.94 1.70
C MET A 132 0.54 0.57 0.36
N LEU A 133 0.92 -0.70 0.16
CA LEU A 133 1.58 -1.16 -1.06
C LEU A 133 0.65 -1.24 -2.27
N ILE A 134 -0.61 -1.66 -2.09
CA ILE A 134 -1.55 -1.85 -3.21
C ILE A 134 -1.68 -0.62 -4.10
N PRO A 135 -1.98 0.60 -3.58
CA PRO A 135 -2.08 1.81 -4.41
C PRO A 135 -0.78 2.20 -5.10
N LEU A 136 0.37 1.76 -4.56
CA LEU A 136 1.69 2.07 -5.11
C LEU A 136 2.06 1.22 -6.31
N ILE A 137 1.47 0.04 -6.46
CA ILE A 137 1.81 -0.94 -7.51
C ILE A 137 0.75 -1.06 -8.59
N VAL A 138 -0.40 -0.39 -8.45
CA VAL A 138 -1.47 -0.39 -9.46
C VAL A 138 -1.43 0.91 -10.28
N PRO A 139 -1.93 0.91 -11.53
CA PRO A 139 -2.12 2.13 -12.30
C PRO A 139 -3.08 3.10 -11.62
N VAL A 140 -2.84 4.40 -11.83
CA VAL A 140 -3.59 5.47 -11.14
C VAL A 140 -5.06 5.54 -11.57
N ASP A 141 -5.36 5.21 -12.82
CA ASP A 141 -6.72 5.29 -13.39
C ASP A 141 -7.51 3.97 -13.30
N VAL A 142 -7.04 2.99 -12.52
CA VAL A 142 -7.81 1.77 -12.25
C VAL A 142 -9.17 2.14 -11.63
N PRO A 143 -10.29 1.66 -12.20
CA PRO A 143 -11.61 1.87 -11.62
C PRO A 143 -11.68 1.38 -10.18
N LEU A 144 -12.19 2.22 -9.27
CA LEU A 144 -12.20 1.93 -7.83
C LEU A 144 -12.95 0.65 -7.48
N TRP A 145 -14.00 0.30 -8.23
CA TRP A 145 -14.75 -0.94 -8.02
C TRP A 145 -13.93 -2.19 -8.37
N MET A 146 -13.09 -2.13 -9.44
CA MET A 146 -12.19 -3.23 -9.79
C MET A 146 -11.15 -3.41 -8.70
N LEU A 147 -10.57 -2.31 -8.20
CA LEU A 147 -9.64 -2.33 -7.08
C LEU A 147 -10.29 -2.92 -5.83
N ALA A 148 -11.52 -2.54 -5.51
CA ALA A 148 -12.26 -3.07 -4.35
C ALA A 148 -12.44 -4.60 -4.42
N ILE A 149 -12.84 -5.13 -5.59
CA ILE A 149 -12.98 -6.58 -5.80
C ILE A 149 -11.62 -7.29 -5.68
N ALA A 150 -10.57 -6.71 -6.27
CA ALA A 150 -9.23 -7.29 -6.22
C ALA A 150 -8.66 -7.31 -4.80
N VAL A 151 -8.85 -6.24 -4.04
CA VAL A 151 -8.47 -6.18 -2.62
C VAL A 151 -9.25 -7.21 -1.81
N ALA A 152 -10.57 -7.30 -2.00
CA ALA A 152 -11.40 -8.29 -1.32
C ALA A 152 -10.93 -9.72 -1.62
N PHE A 153 -10.68 -10.03 -2.89
CA PHE A 153 -10.14 -11.32 -3.30
C PHE A 153 -8.79 -11.61 -2.64
N ALA A 154 -7.87 -10.65 -2.69
CA ALA A 154 -6.53 -10.83 -2.16
C ALA A 154 -6.51 -11.01 -0.63
N VAL A 155 -7.35 -10.28 0.11
CA VAL A 155 -7.43 -10.42 1.57
C VAL A 155 -8.10 -11.73 1.96
N ILE A 156 -9.22 -12.07 1.35
CA ILE A 156 -9.96 -13.31 1.70
C ILE A 156 -9.12 -14.53 1.34
N PHE A 157 -8.75 -14.67 0.06
CA PHE A 157 -8.09 -15.87 -0.46
C PHE A 157 -6.58 -15.88 -0.25
N GLY A 158 -5.93 -14.72 -0.13
CA GLY A 158 -4.49 -14.65 0.09
C GLY A 158 -4.07 -14.65 1.56
N LYS A 159 -4.98 -14.29 2.47
CA LYS A 159 -4.64 -14.10 3.88
C LYS A 159 -5.61 -14.81 4.83
N GLU A 160 -6.91 -14.46 4.82
CA GLU A 160 -7.85 -14.90 5.84
C GLU A 160 -8.18 -16.40 5.81
N VAL A 161 -8.22 -17.00 4.61
CA VAL A 161 -8.44 -18.44 4.44
C VAL A 161 -7.30 -19.27 5.03
N PHE A 162 -6.08 -18.74 5.05
CA PHE A 162 -4.90 -19.42 5.59
C PHE A 162 -4.66 -19.20 7.08
N GLY A 163 -5.48 -18.39 7.75
CA GLY A 163 -5.34 -18.12 9.18
C GLY A 163 -4.84 -16.72 9.54
N GLY A 164 -4.76 -15.80 8.57
CA GLY A 164 -4.40 -14.40 8.82
C GLY A 164 -2.91 -14.09 8.70
N THR A 165 -2.46 -13.03 9.36
CA THR A 165 -1.08 -12.52 9.26
C THR A 165 -0.07 -13.55 9.80
N GLY A 166 0.96 -13.84 9.01
CA GLY A 166 2.00 -14.81 9.35
C GLY A 166 1.73 -16.23 8.86
N MET A 167 0.49 -16.60 8.59
CA MET A 167 0.10 -17.90 8.02
C MET A 167 -0.08 -17.85 6.51
N ASN A 168 -0.17 -16.66 5.93
CA ASN A 168 -0.32 -16.45 4.50
C ASN A 168 0.99 -16.77 3.74
N PHE A 169 0.91 -17.65 2.73
CA PHE A 169 2.05 -17.95 1.86
C PHE A 169 2.14 -17.02 0.64
N LEU A 170 1.09 -16.26 0.34
CA LEU A 170 1.05 -15.26 -0.71
C LEU A 170 1.02 -13.85 -0.10
N ASN A 171 1.75 -12.94 -0.74
CA ASN A 171 1.66 -11.53 -0.38
C ASN A 171 0.34 -10.95 -0.92
N PRO A 172 -0.56 -10.42 -0.06
CA PRO A 172 -1.86 -9.92 -0.49
C PRO A 172 -1.78 -8.78 -1.52
N ALA A 173 -0.77 -7.90 -1.43
CA ALA A 173 -0.60 -6.82 -2.40
C ALA A 173 -0.24 -7.35 -3.79
N LEU A 174 0.68 -8.32 -3.86
CA LEU A 174 1.05 -8.96 -5.13
C LEU A 174 -0.11 -9.78 -5.70
N LEU A 175 -0.86 -10.47 -4.85
CA LEU A 175 -2.03 -11.24 -5.28
C LEU A 175 -3.12 -10.32 -5.83
N CYS A 176 -3.34 -9.15 -5.22
CA CYS A 176 -4.25 -8.12 -5.71
C CYS A 176 -3.85 -7.66 -7.12
N ARG A 177 -2.57 -7.34 -7.32
CA ARG A 177 -2.02 -6.95 -8.63
C ARG A 177 -2.16 -8.06 -9.66
N ALA A 178 -1.85 -9.30 -9.29
CA ALA A 178 -1.99 -10.46 -10.17
C ALA A 178 -3.46 -10.67 -10.59
N PHE A 179 -4.39 -10.60 -9.63
CA PHE A 179 -5.81 -10.70 -9.93
C PHE A 179 -6.27 -9.64 -10.93
N LEU A 180 -5.88 -8.36 -10.72
CA LEU A 180 -6.19 -7.27 -11.66
C LEU A 180 -5.59 -7.51 -13.03
N PHE A 181 -4.34 -7.95 -13.09
CA PHE A 181 -3.64 -8.20 -14.35
C PHE A 181 -4.29 -9.30 -15.19
N PHE A 182 -4.72 -10.40 -14.56
CA PHE A 182 -5.36 -11.50 -15.27
C PHE A 182 -6.85 -11.26 -15.58
N SER A 183 -7.57 -10.58 -14.67
CA SER A 183 -9.00 -10.34 -14.83
C SER A 183 -9.31 -9.10 -15.68
N TYR A 184 -8.46 -8.09 -15.63
CA TYR A 184 -8.66 -6.78 -16.29
C TYR A 184 -7.37 -6.30 -16.98
N PRO A 185 -6.83 -7.04 -17.95
CA PRO A 185 -5.54 -6.74 -18.57
C PRO A 185 -5.49 -5.35 -19.22
N SER A 186 -6.58 -4.88 -19.80
CA SER A 186 -6.67 -3.56 -20.42
C SER A 186 -6.55 -2.39 -19.45
N ALA A 187 -6.86 -2.61 -18.16
CA ALA A 187 -6.72 -1.60 -17.11
C ALA A 187 -5.35 -1.65 -16.40
N MET A 188 -4.54 -2.69 -16.68
CA MET A 188 -3.27 -2.95 -15.98
C MET A 188 -2.05 -2.90 -16.89
N SER A 189 -2.23 -3.00 -18.21
CA SER A 189 -1.14 -3.03 -19.18
C SER A 189 -1.45 -2.15 -20.38
N GLY A 190 -0.40 -1.65 -21.01
CA GLY A 190 -0.50 -0.76 -22.16
C GLY A 190 0.20 0.56 -21.92
N SER A 191 0.35 1.36 -22.99
CA SER A 191 0.97 2.67 -22.94
C SER A 191 0.08 3.77 -22.33
N GLU A 192 -1.21 3.47 -22.16
CA GLU A 192 -2.20 4.47 -21.73
C GLU A 192 -2.51 4.46 -20.23
N VAL A 193 -2.09 3.42 -19.50
CA VAL A 193 -2.51 3.21 -18.10
C VAL A 193 -1.66 3.94 -17.06
N TRP A 194 -0.46 4.43 -17.45
CA TRP A 194 0.51 5.00 -16.51
C TRP A 194 0.44 6.51 -16.35
N VAL A 195 -0.26 7.20 -17.25
CA VAL A 195 -0.52 8.63 -17.14
C VAL A 195 -2.02 8.85 -17.00
N ALA A 196 -2.42 9.62 -16.00
CA ALA A 196 -3.84 9.84 -15.72
C ALA A 196 -4.55 10.59 -16.86
N HIS A 197 -5.56 9.96 -17.45
CA HIS A 197 -6.19 10.34 -18.72
C HIS A 197 -7.34 11.35 -18.63
N ARG A 198 -7.89 11.61 -17.46
CA ARG A 198 -9.21 12.26 -17.34
C ARG A 198 -9.20 13.78 -17.49
N CYS A 199 -8.53 14.33 -18.52
CA CYS A 199 -8.58 15.77 -18.81
C CYS A 199 -8.64 16.10 -20.32
N GLY A 200 -9.47 15.41 -21.10
CA GLY A 200 -9.87 15.91 -22.43
C GLY A 200 -8.81 15.90 -23.52
N ALA A 201 -7.67 15.30 -23.32
CA ALA A 201 -6.65 15.10 -24.36
C ALA A 201 -6.82 13.69 -24.95
N ASP A 202 -7.18 13.63 -26.24
CA ASP A 202 -7.59 12.40 -26.92
C ASP A 202 -6.45 11.40 -27.22
N ALA A 203 -5.18 11.71 -26.94
CA ALA A 203 -4.06 10.83 -27.22
C ALA A 203 -2.85 11.12 -26.33
N ILE A 204 -2.89 10.68 -25.08
CA ILE A 204 -1.71 10.72 -24.21
C ILE A 204 -1.06 9.34 -24.21
N SER A 205 0.17 9.24 -24.73
CA SER A 205 0.97 8.03 -24.60
C SER A 205 1.86 8.13 -23.36
N GLY A 206 1.59 7.29 -22.36
CA GLY A 206 2.44 7.08 -21.18
C GLY A 206 3.33 5.84 -21.36
N ALA A 207 3.92 5.67 -22.55
CA ALA A 207 4.79 4.55 -22.83
C ALA A 207 5.97 4.50 -21.85
N THR A 208 6.17 3.36 -21.21
CA THR A 208 7.30 3.18 -20.29
C THR A 208 8.60 2.91 -21.07
N PRO A 209 9.79 3.18 -20.50
CA PRO A 209 11.06 2.82 -21.14
C PRO A 209 11.12 1.37 -21.63
N LEU A 210 10.48 0.45 -20.90
CA LEU A 210 10.43 -0.97 -21.26
C LEU A 210 9.63 -1.23 -22.53
N SER A 211 8.56 -0.47 -22.80
CA SER A 211 7.77 -0.65 -24.02
C SER A 211 8.57 -0.32 -25.29
N TYR A 212 9.46 0.66 -25.24
CA TYR A 212 10.36 0.99 -26.36
C TYR A 212 11.39 -0.12 -26.64
N LEU A 213 11.80 -0.90 -25.63
CA LEU A 213 12.72 -2.03 -25.82
C LEU A 213 12.09 -3.18 -26.61
N THR A 214 10.77 -3.27 -26.62
CA THR A 214 10.06 -4.34 -27.36
C THR A 214 9.92 -4.03 -28.86
N GLU A 215 10.19 -2.79 -29.30
CA GLU A 215 10.04 -2.36 -30.69
C GLU A 215 11.22 -2.79 -31.60
N GLY A 216 12.27 -3.42 -31.06
CA GLY A 216 13.35 -4.03 -31.82
C GLY A 216 14.57 -3.15 -32.06
N GLN A 217 15.15 -3.21 -33.27
CA GLN A 217 16.38 -2.46 -33.60
C GLN A 217 16.17 -0.95 -33.51
N GLY A 218 17.03 -0.25 -32.76
CA GLY A 218 16.92 1.19 -32.51
C GLY A 218 16.23 1.55 -31.18
N ALA A 219 15.90 0.57 -30.34
CA ALA A 219 15.23 0.77 -29.05
C ALA A 219 15.95 1.78 -28.14
N LEU A 220 17.29 1.77 -28.10
CA LEU A 220 18.08 2.75 -27.32
C LEU A 220 17.95 4.17 -27.88
N GLU A 221 17.90 4.32 -29.20
CA GLU A 221 17.66 5.63 -29.84
C GLU A 221 16.23 6.11 -29.56
N ALA A 222 15.24 5.22 -29.64
CA ALA A 222 13.86 5.54 -29.34
C ALA A 222 13.69 5.99 -27.88
N ILE A 223 14.33 5.32 -26.91
CA ILE A 223 14.34 5.70 -25.49
C ILE A 223 14.98 7.09 -25.30
N ASN A 224 16.12 7.36 -25.94
CA ASN A 224 16.79 8.64 -25.84
C ASN A 224 15.97 9.77 -26.50
N ASN A 225 15.36 9.51 -27.66
CA ASN A 225 14.50 10.46 -28.37
C ASN A 225 13.21 10.77 -27.58
N ALA A 226 12.69 9.79 -26.81
CA ALA A 226 11.59 9.98 -25.88
C ALA A 226 11.98 10.75 -24.59
N GLY A 227 13.26 11.15 -24.46
CA GLY A 227 13.74 11.91 -23.31
C GLY A 227 14.06 11.08 -22.06
N TYR A 228 14.10 9.75 -22.17
CA TYR A 228 14.43 8.87 -21.04
C TYR A 228 15.96 8.72 -20.91
N SER A 229 16.60 9.71 -20.30
CA SER A 229 18.01 9.61 -19.92
C SER A 229 18.18 8.69 -18.70
N PHE A 230 19.41 8.21 -18.49
CA PHE A 230 19.76 7.45 -17.28
C PHE A 230 19.36 8.21 -15.99
N TRP A 231 19.59 9.53 -15.95
CA TRP A 231 19.24 10.35 -14.80
C TRP A 231 17.73 10.48 -14.58
N ASN A 232 16.93 10.58 -15.65
CA ASN A 232 15.48 10.60 -15.55
C ASN A 232 14.93 9.27 -15.02
N MET A 233 15.48 8.15 -15.48
CA MET A 233 15.13 6.82 -14.98
C MET A 233 15.56 6.62 -13.52
N PHE A 234 16.76 7.07 -13.15
CA PHE A 234 17.27 6.95 -11.78
C PHE A 234 16.52 7.86 -10.79
N SER A 235 16.24 9.10 -11.18
CA SER A 235 15.44 10.01 -10.35
C SER A 235 13.96 9.61 -10.27
N GLY A 236 13.45 8.90 -11.29
CA GLY A 236 12.07 8.43 -11.35
C GLY A 236 11.11 9.37 -12.07
N ILE A 237 11.62 10.33 -12.86
CA ILE A 237 10.81 11.26 -13.68
C ILE A 237 10.41 10.54 -14.97
N ILE A 238 9.67 9.45 -14.83
CA ILE A 238 9.19 8.58 -15.91
C ILE A 238 7.75 8.15 -15.63
N PRO A 239 6.95 7.83 -16.66
CA PRO A 239 5.65 7.18 -16.48
C PRO A 239 5.84 5.79 -15.85
N GLY A 240 4.98 5.46 -14.89
CA GLY A 240 5.03 4.17 -14.21
C GLY A 240 4.07 4.10 -13.01
N SER A 241 4.15 3.02 -12.25
CA SER A 241 3.39 2.88 -11.01
C SER A 241 3.83 3.90 -9.96
N VAL A 242 2.90 4.27 -9.07
CA VAL A 242 3.12 5.36 -8.11
C VAL A 242 4.37 5.15 -7.24
N GLY A 243 4.64 3.92 -6.80
CA GLY A 243 5.69 3.61 -5.84
C GLY A 243 7.01 3.12 -6.42
N GLU A 244 7.07 2.80 -7.73
CA GLU A 244 8.20 2.05 -8.30
C GLU A 244 9.13 2.91 -9.17
N THR A 245 8.82 4.19 -9.39
CA THR A 245 9.54 5.03 -10.35
C THR A 245 10.89 5.52 -9.85
N SER A 246 10.98 6.00 -8.60
CA SER A 246 12.21 6.65 -8.08
C SER A 246 13.11 5.69 -7.32
N VAL A 247 14.29 5.41 -7.88
CA VAL A 247 15.34 4.64 -7.20
C VAL A 247 15.81 5.36 -5.93
N ILE A 248 15.93 6.69 -5.97
CA ILE A 248 16.37 7.49 -4.81
C ILE A 248 15.41 7.32 -3.64
N ALA A 249 14.11 7.43 -3.88
CA ALA A 249 13.09 7.31 -2.84
C ALA A 249 13.05 5.88 -2.25
N ILE A 250 13.23 4.85 -3.09
CA ILE A 250 13.33 3.45 -2.66
C ILE A 250 14.59 3.23 -1.81
N LEU A 251 15.74 3.79 -2.20
CA LEU A 251 16.98 3.69 -1.42
C LEU A 251 16.87 4.37 -0.05
N ILE A 252 16.17 5.50 0.05
CA ILE A 252 15.87 6.13 1.35
C ILE A 252 15.08 5.16 2.24
N GLY A 253 14.05 4.51 1.69
CA GLY A 253 13.29 3.48 2.40
C GLY A 253 14.15 2.30 2.84
N ALA A 254 15.03 1.82 1.97
CA ALA A 254 15.97 0.75 2.28
C ALA A 254 16.90 1.12 3.45
N VAL A 255 17.44 2.35 3.45
CA VAL A 255 18.28 2.86 4.55
C VAL A 255 17.50 2.89 5.88
N ILE A 256 16.23 3.33 5.86
CA ILE A 256 15.37 3.33 7.06
C ILE A 256 15.22 1.90 7.60
N LEU A 257 14.94 0.91 6.74
CA LEU A 257 14.75 -0.48 7.14
C LEU A 257 16.03 -1.12 7.69
N ILE A 258 17.19 -0.83 7.10
CA ILE A 258 18.49 -1.34 7.56
C ILE A 258 18.87 -0.68 8.90
N TRP A 259 18.69 0.64 9.01
CA TRP A 259 19.06 1.37 10.23
C TRP A 259 18.22 0.96 11.43
N THR A 260 16.93 0.73 11.21
CA THR A 260 16.03 0.25 12.28
C THR A 260 16.20 -1.24 12.60
N GLY A 261 16.99 -1.98 11.82
CA GLY A 261 17.24 -3.41 12.00
C GLY A 261 16.07 -4.31 11.60
N VAL A 262 15.03 -3.75 10.96
CA VAL A 262 13.88 -4.52 10.46
C VAL A 262 14.28 -5.37 9.26
N ALA A 263 15.14 -4.84 8.40
CA ALA A 263 15.69 -5.57 7.27
C ALA A 263 17.19 -5.86 7.47
N SER A 264 17.62 -7.03 6.99
CA SER A 264 19.03 -7.40 6.99
C SER A 264 19.69 -6.98 5.68
N TRP A 265 20.79 -6.25 5.78
CA TRP A 265 21.61 -5.85 4.62
C TRP A 265 22.12 -7.05 3.78
N LYS A 266 22.13 -8.26 4.37
CA LYS A 266 22.55 -9.49 3.67
C LYS A 266 21.49 -10.04 2.73
N ILE A 267 20.23 -9.60 2.87
CA ILE A 267 19.08 -10.06 2.09
C ILE A 267 18.70 -9.01 1.04
N MET A 268 18.95 -7.71 1.33
CA MET A 268 18.76 -6.61 0.39
C MET A 268 19.92 -6.51 -0.61
#